data_c7bc8f968475fbeb5327b3491232d389
#
_entry.id   c7bc8f968475fbeb5327b3491232d389
#
_cell.length_a   1.000
_cell.length_b   1.000
_cell.length_c   1.000
_cell.angle_alpha   90.00
_cell.angle_beta   90.00
_cell.angle_gamma   90.00
#
_symmetry.space_group_name_H-M   'P 1'
#
loop_
_entity.id
_entity.type
_entity.pdbx_description
1 polymer ?
#
loop_
_entity_poly.entity_id
_entity_poly.type
_entity_poly.pdbx_seq_one_letter_code
_entity_poly.pdbx_strand_id
1 'polypeptide(L)'
;VDIVNKGLVLPKIIVQDATQNFGNRALQDKFFKLIVGDLKVGSAFEVLDKYYTSDFNDSAILTSEQNADLIYRYALTQLGNQLTLKVKVLNAKNNQIRFSGEYIQSVDKFPFLAHKSIVELARNLNLSPIDWMDKSIIFSQYTTPGKSNIVVADYTLTYQKIVVSGGLNIFPKWAN
;
A
#
# COMPACT_ATOMS: atom_id res chain seq x y z
N VAL A 1 -5.25 -40.27 -10.84
CA VAL A 1 -6.12 -39.23 -10.30
C VAL A 1 -5.59 -37.91 -10.83
N ASP A 2 -6.20 -37.42 -11.93
CA ASP A 2 -5.87 -36.11 -12.47
C ASP A 2 -6.39 -35.03 -11.52
N ILE A 3 -5.50 -34.42 -10.77
CA ILE A 3 -5.81 -33.18 -10.04
C ILE A 3 -5.87 -32.08 -11.09
N VAL A 4 -7.06 -31.89 -11.66
CA VAL A 4 -7.34 -30.70 -12.46
C VAL A 4 -7.37 -29.51 -11.50
N ASN A 5 -6.27 -28.82 -11.38
CA ASN A 5 -6.18 -27.53 -10.71
C ASN A 5 -7.02 -26.56 -11.55
N LYS A 6 -8.31 -26.42 -11.23
CA LYS A 6 -9.12 -25.32 -11.75
C LYS A 6 -8.47 -24.06 -11.24
N GLY A 7 -7.64 -23.41 -12.07
CA GLY A 7 -6.95 -22.20 -11.72
C GLY A 7 -7.93 -21.21 -11.10
N LEU A 8 -7.65 -20.82 -9.87
CA LEU A 8 -8.45 -19.82 -9.17
C LEU A 8 -8.39 -18.54 -10.00
N VAL A 9 -9.48 -18.14 -10.64
CA VAL A 9 -9.56 -16.88 -11.36
C VAL A 9 -9.63 -15.79 -10.31
N LEU A 10 -8.56 -15.05 -10.15
CA LEU A 10 -8.51 -13.91 -9.23
C LEU A 10 -9.38 -12.77 -9.77
N PRO A 11 -10.11 -12.05 -8.90
CA PRO A 11 -10.82 -10.86 -9.30
C PRO A 11 -9.83 -9.77 -9.75
N LYS A 12 -10.17 -9.08 -10.83
CA LYS A 12 -9.38 -7.98 -11.37
C LYS A 12 -9.63 -6.70 -10.57
N ILE A 13 -8.55 -6.03 -10.20
CA ILE A 13 -8.60 -4.75 -9.50
C ILE A 13 -7.80 -3.69 -10.22
N ILE A 14 -8.38 -2.49 -10.36
CA ILE A 14 -7.67 -1.28 -10.80
C ILE A 14 -7.49 -0.32 -9.64
N VAL A 15 -6.45 0.52 -9.76
CA VAL A 15 -6.17 1.59 -8.80
C VAL A 15 -6.46 2.93 -9.46
N GLN A 16 -7.30 3.74 -8.81
CA GLN A 16 -7.64 5.08 -9.25
C GLN A 16 -7.16 6.11 -8.23
N ASP A 17 -6.38 7.06 -8.71
CA ASP A 17 -5.94 8.21 -7.94
C ASP A 17 -6.96 9.35 -8.09
N ALA A 18 -7.64 9.68 -7.00
CA ALA A 18 -8.59 10.78 -6.89
C ALA A 18 -8.01 11.98 -6.14
N THR A 19 -6.69 12.04 -6.01
CA THR A 19 -5.99 13.13 -5.34
C THR A 19 -6.06 14.40 -6.16
N GLN A 20 -6.54 15.49 -5.54
CA GLN A 20 -6.68 16.80 -6.17
C GLN A 20 -5.80 17.83 -5.45
N ASN A 21 -5.20 18.75 -6.21
CA ASN A 21 -4.45 19.90 -5.69
C ASN A 21 -3.35 19.54 -4.68
N PHE A 22 -2.69 18.40 -4.85
CA PHE A 22 -1.75 17.86 -3.87
C PHE A 22 -0.38 18.57 -3.85
N GLY A 23 0.05 19.14 -4.98
CA GLY A 23 1.32 19.90 -5.09
C GLY A 23 2.61 19.07 -5.07
N ASN A 24 2.60 17.82 -4.60
CA ASN A 24 3.77 16.94 -4.55
C ASN A 24 3.60 15.72 -5.47
N ARG A 25 3.85 15.93 -6.77
CA ARG A 25 3.71 14.90 -7.79
C ARG A 25 4.60 13.68 -7.54
N ALA A 26 5.82 13.90 -7.08
CA ALA A 26 6.76 12.80 -6.81
C ALA A 26 6.25 11.86 -5.70
N LEU A 27 5.65 12.39 -4.64
CA LEU A 27 5.03 11.60 -3.59
C LEU A 27 3.79 10.85 -4.10
N GLN A 28 2.96 11.53 -4.89
CA GLN A 28 1.77 10.93 -5.50
C GLN A 28 2.12 9.72 -6.37
N ASP A 29 3.14 9.84 -7.23
CA ASP A 29 3.61 8.75 -8.07
C ASP A 29 4.21 7.58 -7.25
N LYS A 30 4.94 7.88 -6.18
CA LYS A 30 5.46 6.85 -5.25
C LYS A 30 4.33 6.14 -4.53
N PHE A 31 3.33 6.88 -4.08
CA PHE A 31 2.18 6.32 -3.36
C PHE A 31 1.38 5.37 -4.24
N PHE A 32 1.10 5.76 -5.49
CA PHE A 32 0.45 4.88 -6.46
C PHE A 32 1.21 3.57 -6.65
N LYS A 33 2.53 3.64 -6.85
CA LYS A 33 3.38 2.45 -7.02
C LYS A 33 3.37 1.54 -5.79
N LEU A 34 3.32 2.11 -4.58
CA LEU A 34 3.20 1.34 -3.34
C LEU A 34 1.88 0.59 -3.27
N ILE A 35 0.74 1.25 -3.52
CA ILE A 35 -0.57 0.59 -3.53
C ILE A 35 -0.62 -0.55 -4.53
N VAL A 36 -0.14 -0.33 -5.76
CA VAL A 36 -0.07 -1.38 -6.79
C VAL A 36 0.84 -2.53 -6.33
N GLY A 37 2.00 -2.21 -5.75
CA GLY A 37 2.94 -3.20 -5.23
C GLY A 37 2.34 -4.04 -4.10
N ASP A 38 1.72 -3.40 -3.12
CA ASP A 38 1.09 -4.08 -1.98
C ASP A 38 -0.05 -5.00 -2.42
N LEU A 39 -0.90 -4.56 -3.35
CA LEU A 39 -1.97 -5.39 -3.92
C LEU A 39 -1.41 -6.63 -4.64
N LYS A 40 -0.31 -6.47 -5.39
CA LYS A 40 0.38 -7.59 -6.07
C LYS A 40 0.99 -8.57 -5.08
N VAL A 41 1.67 -8.06 -4.06
CA VAL A 41 2.29 -8.89 -3.00
C VAL A 41 1.24 -9.64 -2.19
N GLY A 42 0.10 -9.01 -1.92
CA GLY A 42 -1.05 -9.65 -1.26
C GLY A 42 -1.66 -10.83 -2.03
N SER A 43 -1.37 -10.94 -3.33
CA SER A 43 -1.71 -12.08 -4.21
C SER A 43 -3.18 -12.47 -4.24
N ALA A 44 -4.09 -11.59 -3.83
CA ALA A 44 -5.53 -11.83 -3.81
C ALA A 44 -6.25 -11.34 -5.07
N PHE A 45 -5.55 -10.57 -5.91
CA PHE A 45 -6.11 -9.90 -7.07
C PHE A 45 -5.20 -10.02 -8.30
N GLU A 46 -5.81 -10.01 -9.49
CA GLU A 46 -5.12 -9.65 -10.73
C GLU A 46 -5.10 -8.12 -10.81
N VAL A 47 -3.93 -7.51 -10.57
CA VAL A 47 -3.80 -6.05 -10.49
C VAL A 47 -3.48 -5.47 -11.86
N LEU A 48 -4.37 -4.60 -12.35
CA LEU A 48 -4.13 -3.82 -13.56
C LEU A 48 -3.38 -2.54 -13.16
N ASP A 49 -2.11 -2.44 -13.50
CA ASP A 49 -1.17 -1.44 -12.99
C ASP A 49 -1.10 -0.13 -13.80
N LYS A 50 -2.00 0.06 -14.74
CA LYS A 50 -2.14 1.34 -15.44
C LYS A 50 -2.64 2.43 -14.48
N TYR A 51 -2.05 3.61 -14.57
CA TYR A 51 -2.45 4.77 -13.79
C TYR A 51 -3.76 5.37 -14.33
N TYR A 52 -4.75 5.44 -13.46
CA TYR A 52 -6.03 6.07 -13.75
C TYR A 52 -6.32 7.18 -12.73
N THR A 53 -6.95 8.25 -13.18
CA THR A 53 -7.47 9.31 -12.32
C THR A 53 -8.99 9.27 -12.27
N SER A 54 -9.58 9.77 -11.19
CA SER A 54 -11.02 9.95 -11.06
C SER A 54 -11.32 11.04 -10.05
N ASP A 55 -12.57 11.46 -9.93
CA ASP A 55 -13.03 12.14 -8.73
C ASP A 55 -13.34 11.12 -7.64
N PHE A 56 -13.09 11.48 -6.36
CA PHE A 56 -13.30 10.54 -5.25
C PHE A 56 -14.76 10.09 -5.15
N ASN A 57 -15.71 10.98 -5.48
CA ASN A 57 -17.13 10.73 -5.36
C ASN A 57 -17.80 10.19 -6.63
N ASP A 58 -17.07 10.12 -7.73
CA ASP A 58 -17.61 9.58 -8.98
C ASP A 58 -18.17 8.17 -8.82
N SER A 59 -19.20 7.88 -9.61
CA SER A 59 -19.65 6.50 -9.79
C SER A 59 -18.56 5.64 -10.45
N ALA A 60 -18.62 4.34 -10.22
CA ALA A 60 -17.65 3.39 -10.78
C ALA A 60 -17.97 3.07 -12.25
N ILE A 61 -18.00 4.08 -13.10
CA ILE A 61 -18.15 3.85 -14.54
C ILE A 61 -16.79 3.47 -15.10
N LEU A 62 -16.65 2.20 -15.48
CA LEU A 62 -15.45 1.72 -16.15
C LEU A 62 -15.64 1.85 -17.66
N THR A 63 -14.57 2.28 -18.34
CA THR A 63 -14.46 2.15 -19.79
C THR A 63 -14.15 0.69 -20.14
N SER A 64 -14.34 0.30 -21.41
CA SER A 64 -14.01 -1.05 -21.88
C SER A 64 -12.53 -1.43 -21.63
N GLU A 65 -11.63 -0.44 -21.58
CA GLU A 65 -10.20 -0.63 -21.28
C GLU A 65 -9.93 -0.93 -19.79
N GLN A 66 -10.87 -0.57 -18.94
CA GLN A 66 -10.73 -0.72 -17.47
C GLN A 66 -11.39 -1.99 -16.95
N ASN A 67 -11.59 -3.00 -17.78
CA ASN A 67 -12.30 -4.23 -17.45
C ASN A 67 -11.82 -4.87 -16.13
N ALA A 68 -12.42 -4.43 -15.03
CA ALA A 68 -12.09 -4.86 -13.67
C ALA A 68 -13.36 -5.22 -12.89
N ASP A 69 -13.20 -6.02 -11.85
CA ASP A 69 -14.27 -6.40 -10.92
C ASP A 69 -14.34 -5.42 -9.74
N LEU A 70 -13.18 -4.89 -9.32
CA LEU A 70 -13.04 -3.97 -8.21
C LEU A 70 -12.24 -2.72 -8.61
N ILE A 71 -12.55 -1.64 -7.94
CA ILE A 71 -11.83 -0.37 -8.05
C ILE A 71 -11.32 0.02 -6.67
N TYR A 72 -10.01 0.07 -6.48
CA TYR A 72 -9.38 0.70 -5.33
C TYR A 72 -9.17 2.18 -5.66
N ARG A 73 -9.98 3.04 -5.07
CA ARG A 73 -9.91 4.49 -5.27
C ARG A 73 -9.40 5.16 -4.01
N TYR A 74 -8.38 6.02 -4.16
CA TYR A 74 -7.81 6.75 -3.04
C TYR A 74 -7.66 8.24 -3.33
N ALA A 75 -7.60 9.03 -2.27
CA ALA A 75 -7.23 10.45 -2.33
C ALA A 75 -6.29 10.80 -1.18
N LEU A 76 -5.26 11.57 -1.49
CA LEU A 76 -4.31 12.11 -0.54
C LEU A 76 -4.60 13.59 -0.27
N THR A 77 -4.49 13.97 1.00
CA THR A 77 -4.52 15.37 1.43
C THR A 77 -3.37 15.61 2.39
N GLN A 78 -2.64 16.70 2.21
CA GLN A 78 -1.54 17.07 3.09
C GLN A 78 -1.83 18.40 3.78
N LEU A 79 -1.64 18.43 5.10
CA LEU A 79 -1.68 19.65 5.91
C LEU A 79 -0.40 19.71 6.76
N GLY A 80 0.52 20.60 6.39
CA GLY A 80 1.84 20.66 7.03
C GLY A 80 2.59 19.34 6.90
N ASN A 81 2.97 18.73 8.02
CA ASN A 81 3.64 17.42 8.06
C ASN A 81 2.68 16.24 8.18
N GLN A 82 1.38 16.47 8.11
CA GLN A 82 0.37 15.42 8.22
C GLN A 82 -0.15 15.05 6.83
N LEU A 83 -0.16 13.75 6.53
CA LEU A 83 -0.74 13.17 5.33
C LEU A 83 -1.96 12.35 5.71
N THR A 84 -3.08 12.64 5.05
CA THR A 84 -4.33 11.89 5.18
C THR A 84 -4.58 11.10 3.91
N LEU A 85 -4.84 9.82 4.06
CA LEU A 85 -5.30 8.92 3.02
C LEU A 85 -6.78 8.62 3.23
N LYS A 86 -7.61 8.94 2.24
CA LYS A 86 -8.97 8.40 2.12
C LYS A 86 -8.98 7.31 1.07
N VAL A 87 -9.64 6.20 1.37
CA VAL A 87 -9.76 5.08 0.44
C VAL A 87 -11.18 4.53 0.43
N LYS A 88 -11.61 4.06 -0.74
CA LYS A 88 -12.78 3.21 -0.89
C LYS A 88 -12.53 2.17 -1.97
N VAL A 89 -13.06 0.97 -1.76
CA VAL A 89 -13.07 -0.09 -2.75
C VAL A 89 -14.50 -0.30 -3.19
N LEU A 90 -14.71 -0.22 -4.50
CA LEU A 90 -16.01 -0.30 -5.13
C LEU A 90 -16.11 -1.57 -5.96
N ASN A 91 -17.27 -2.20 -5.97
CA ASN A 91 -17.61 -3.17 -6.99
C ASN A 91 -17.85 -2.41 -8.31
N ALA A 92 -17.10 -2.77 -9.35
CA ALA A 92 -17.13 -2.06 -10.63
C ALA A 92 -18.46 -2.16 -11.40
N LYS A 93 -19.28 -3.20 -11.10
CA LYS A 93 -20.54 -3.47 -11.80
C LYS A 93 -21.74 -2.73 -11.22
N ASN A 94 -21.76 -2.54 -9.88
CA ASN A 94 -22.95 -2.02 -9.20
C ASN A 94 -22.67 -0.84 -8.26
N ASN A 95 -21.46 -0.30 -8.25
CA ASN A 95 -21.02 0.80 -7.39
C ASN A 95 -21.08 0.54 -5.87
N GLN A 96 -21.33 -0.68 -5.47
CA GLN A 96 -21.38 -1.03 -4.05
C GLN A 96 -20.02 -0.83 -3.40
N ILE A 97 -19.98 -0.05 -2.33
CA ILE A 97 -18.78 0.09 -1.50
C ILE A 97 -18.55 -1.21 -0.74
N ARG A 98 -17.40 -1.83 -0.97
CA ARG A 98 -16.97 -3.07 -0.32
C ARG A 98 -16.05 -2.79 0.86
N PHE A 99 -15.38 -1.66 0.84
CA PHE A 99 -14.47 -1.22 1.89
C PHE A 99 -14.32 0.30 1.84
N SER A 100 -14.14 0.94 2.98
CA SER A 100 -13.74 2.35 3.07
C SER A 100 -12.91 2.57 4.34
N GLY A 101 -11.96 3.49 4.26
CA GLY A 101 -11.11 3.85 5.39
C GLY A 101 -10.53 5.25 5.26
N GLU A 102 -10.13 5.81 6.39
CA GLU A 102 -9.39 7.06 6.47
C GLU A 102 -8.23 6.88 7.45
N TYR A 103 -7.03 7.26 7.02
CA TYR A 103 -5.78 7.04 7.76
C TYR A 103 -4.96 8.29 7.77
N ILE A 104 -4.27 8.54 8.88
CA ILE A 104 -3.44 9.73 9.06
C ILE A 104 -2.06 9.30 9.56
N GLN A 105 -1.02 9.91 8.97
CA GLN A 105 0.36 9.68 9.36
C GLN A 105 1.21 10.92 9.04
N SER A 106 2.44 11.00 9.57
CA SER A 106 3.41 12.00 9.10
C SER A 106 3.84 11.71 7.66
N VAL A 107 4.13 12.75 6.90
CA VAL A 107 4.46 12.64 5.46
C VAL A 107 5.62 11.69 5.19
N ASP A 108 6.65 11.69 6.03
CA ASP A 108 7.81 10.81 5.91
C ASP A 108 7.47 9.32 6.06
N LYS A 109 6.38 9.01 6.78
CA LYS A 109 5.88 7.65 6.99
C LYS A 109 4.76 7.25 6.04
N PHE A 110 4.63 7.93 4.90
CA PHE A 110 3.57 7.64 3.92
C PHE A 110 3.49 6.17 3.46
N PRO A 111 4.58 5.37 3.43
CA PRO A 111 4.45 3.97 3.05
C PRO A 111 3.53 3.18 3.99
N PHE A 112 3.56 3.49 5.29
CA PHE A 112 2.69 2.81 6.26
C PHE A 112 1.20 3.12 6.07
N LEU A 113 0.84 4.26 5.46
CA LEU A 113 -0.55 4.53 5.08
C LEU A 113 -1.01 3.57 3.98
N ALA A 114 -0.18 3.40 2.95
CA ALA A 114 -0.45 2.47 1.86
C ALA A 114 -0.63 1.04 2.42
N HIS A 115 0.39 0.54 3.12
CA HIS A 115 0.40 -0.81 3.69
C HIS A 115 -0.81 -1.08 4.58
N LYS A 116 -1.10 -0.16 5.51
CA LYS A 116 -2.24 -0.30 6.44
C LYS A 116 -3.57 -0.40 5.70
N SER A 117 -3.78 0.41 4.68
CA SER A 117 -5.03 0.39 3.92
C SER A 117 -5.26 -0.95 3.20
N ILE A 118 -4.19 -1.58 2.69
CA ILE A 118 -4.26 -2.88 2.02
C ILE A 118 -4.44 -4.02 3.04
N VAL A 119 -3.77 -3.96 4.18
CA VAL A 119 -3.97 -4.92 5.28
C VAL A 119 -5.42 -4.89 5.77
N GLU A 120 -6.00 -3.71 5.98
CA GLU A 120 -7.38 -3.59 6.44
C GLU A 120 -8.39 -3.99 5.35
N LEU A 121 -8.10 -3.72 4.08
CA LEU A 121 -8.88 -4.24 2.95
C LEU A 121 -8.90 -5.78 2.98
N ALA A 122 -7.74 -6.42 3.14
CA ALA A 122 -7.64 -7.88 3.18
C ALA A 122 -8.45 -8.47 4.34
N ARG A 123 -8.34 -7.88 5.53
CA ARG A 123 -9.15 -8.29 6.69
C ARG A 123 -10.65 -8.15 6.45
N ASN A 124 -11.07 -7.03 5.89
CA ASN A 124 -12.49 -6.74 5.63
C ASN A 124 -13.11 -7.68 4.60
N LEU A 125 -12.34 -8.07 3.59
CA LEU A 125 -12.77 -9.00 2.55
C LEU A 125 -12.51 -10.49 2.92
N ASN A 126 -12.03 -10.78 4.15
CA ASN A 126 -11.66 -12.12 4.61
C ASN A 126 -10.66 -12.84 3.67
N LEU A 127 -9.68 -12.09 3.16
CA LEU A 127 -8.59 -12.61 2.36
C LEU A 127 -7.48 -13.21 3.23
N SER A 128 -6.47 -13.82 2.61
CA SER A 128 -5.30 -14.33 3.32
C SER A 128 -4.63 -13.23 4.18
N PRO A 129 -4.23 -13.55 5.43
CA PRO A 129 -3.62 -12.57 6.33
C PRO A 129 -2.30 -12.03 5.79
N ILE A 130 -2.20 -10.72 5.69
CA ILE A 130 -1.01 -9.97 5.26
C ILE A 130 -0.60 -8.93 6.31
N ASP A 131 -0.92 -9.18 7.57
CA ASP A 131 -0.71 -8.27 8.71
C ASP A 131 0.74 -7.84 8.92
N TRP A 132 1.69 -8.59 8.37
CA TRP A 132 3.10 -8.27 8.42
C TRP A 132 3.46 -7.03 7.57
N MET A 133 2.67 -6.67 6.55
CA MET A 133 2.95 -5.54 5.66
C MET A 133 2.97 -4.19 6.38
N ASP A 134 2.09 -3.98 7.36
CA ASP A 134 2.01 -2.73 8.10
C ASP A 134 2.97 -2.65 9.29
N LYS A 135 3.84 -3.66 9.46
CA LYS A 135 4.83 -3.70 10.54
C LYS A 135 6.15 -3.07 10.12
N SER A 136 6.81 -2.46 11.09
CA SER A 136 8.20 -2.04 10.91
C SER A 136 9.12 -3.25 11.00
N ILE A 137 10.16 -3.23 10.18
CA ILE A 137 11.29 -4.15 10.28
C ILE A 137 12.49 -3.43 10.90
N ILE A 138 13.38 -4.20 11.53
CA ILE A 138 14.61 -3.69 12.11
C ILE A 138 15.78 -4.56 11.67
N PHE A 139 16.88 -3.92 11.24
CA PHE A 139 18.06 -4.63 10.77
C PHE A 139 19.36 -3.85 11.00
N SER A 140 20.49 -4.56 10.93
CA SER A 140 21.84 -3.96 10.94
C SER A 140 22.26 -3.61 9.51
N GLN A 141 22.65 -2.38 9.29
CA GLN A 141 23.21 -1.91 8.02
C GLN A 141 24.70 -1.60 8.19
N TYR A 142 25.55 -2.41 7.57
CA TYR A 142 27.00 -2.17 7.57
C TYR A 142 27.33 -0.92 6.75
N THR A 143 28.19 -0.05 7.31
CA THR A 143 28.61 1.19 6.67
C THR A 143 30.08 1.14 6.23
N THR A 144 30.96 0.69 7.12
CA THR A 144 32.39 0.46 6.88
C THR A 144 32.83 -0.74 7.70
N PRO A 145 34.02 -1.33 7.46
CA PRO A 145 34.53 -2.41 8.29
C PRO A 145 34.50 -2.07 9.78
N GLY A 146 33.85 -2.94 10.56
CA GLY A 146 33.71 -2.77 12.01
C GLY A 146 32.67 -1.71 12.44
N LYS A 147 31.86 -1.15 11.52
CA LYS A 147 30.80 -0.19 11.84
C LYS A 147 29.46 -0.56 11.17
N SER A 148 28.41 -0.46 11.93
CA SER A 148 27.05 -0.65 11.43
C SER A 148 26.05 0.26 12.16
N ASN A 149 24.97 0.58 11.45
CA ASN A 149 23.81 1.25 12.01
C ASN A 149 22.70 0.24 12.31
N ILE A 150 21.81 0.57 13.25
CA ILE A 150 20.51 -0.07 13.35
C ILE A 150 19.50 0.81 12.63
N VAL A 151 18.77 0.20 11.71
CA VAL A 151 17.78 0.87 10.87
C VAL A 151 16.40 0.27 11.12
N VAL A 152 15.40 1.14 11.26
CA VAL A 152 13.98 0.79 11.24
C VAL A 152 13.42 1.19 9.89
N ALA A 153 12.67 0.32 9.25
CA ALA A 153 12.11 0.55 7.92
C ALA A 153 10.71 -0.07 7.77
N ASP A 154 9.99 0.32 6.71
CA ASP A 154 8.90 -0.47 6.16
C ASP A 154 9.45 -1.65 5.34
N TYR A 155 8.62 -2.62 5.02
CA TYR A 155 9.07 -3.84 4.32
C TYR A 155 9.58 -3.58 2.89
N THR A 156 9.18 -2.45 2.25
CA THR A 156 9.66 -2.07 0.92
C THR A 156 10.97 -1.28 0.97
N LEU A 157 11.44 -0.93 2.17
CA LEU A 157 12.59 -0.04 2.41
C LEU A 157 12.40 1.38 1.85
N THR A 158 11.18 1.78 1.55
CA THR A 158 10.85 3.14 1.09
C THR A 158 11.01 4.16 2.22
N TYR A 159 10.58 3.79 3.44
CA TYR A 159 10.90 4.50 4.67
C TYR A 159 12.08 3.81 5.36
N GLN A 160 13.09 4.57 5.71
CA GLN A 160 14.21 4.09 6.51
C GLN A 160 14.63 5.17 7.50
N LYS A 161 14.84 4.77 8.75
CA LYS A 161 15.33 5.65 9.81
C LYS A 161 16.45 4.98 10.57
N ILE A 162 17.62 5.59 10.62
CA ILE A 162 18.71 5.17 11.49
C ILE A 162 18.32 5.51 12.92
N VAL A 163 18.28 4.50 13.80
CA VAL A 163 17.92 4.66 15.22
C VAL A 163 19.14 4.51 16.13
N VAL A 164 20.17 3.79 15.70
CA VAL A 164 21.46 3.68 16.39
C VAL A 164 22.57 3.80 15.36
N SER A 165 23.60 4.58 15.65
CA SER A 165 24.80 4.76 14.84
C SER A 165 26.06 4.78 15.71
N GLY A 166 27.22 4.62 15.07
CA GLY A 166 28.51 4.62 15.74
C GLY A 166 28.83 3.24 16.34
N GLY A 167 30.04 2.75 16.07
CA GLY A 167 30.47 1.41 16.49
C GLY A 167 29.83 0.26 15.69
N LEU A 168 30.00 -0.95 16.19
CA LEU A 168 29.46 -2.18 15.62
C LEU A 168 28.13 -2.52 16.31
N ASN A 169 27.03 -2.26 15.62
CA ASN A 169 25.67 -2.52 16.09
C ASN A 169 25.09 -3.70 15.29
N ILE A 170 24.89 -4.84 15.92
CA ILE A 170 24.45 -6.08 15.28
C ILE A 170 23.32 -6.73 16.09
N PHE A 171 22.56 -7.61 15.43
CA PHE A 171 21.48 -8.40 16.05
C PHE A 171 20.43 -7.58 16.80
N PRO A 172 19.84 -6.57 16.15
CA PRO A 172 18.77 -5.81 16.82
C PRO A 172 17.56 -6.72 17.12
N LYS A 173 16.89 -6.43 18.24
CA LYS A 173 15.65 -7.10 18.63
C LYS A 173 14.66 -6.05 19.11
N TRP A 174 13.38 -6.28 18.84
CA TRP A 174 12.32 -5.51 19.49
C TRP A 174 12.27 -5.85 20.96
N ALA A 175 12.12 -4.85 21.83
CA ALA A 175 11.76 -5.07 23.21
C ALA A 175 10.30 -5.54 23.30
N ASN A 176 10.03 -6.50 24.17
CA ASN A 176 8.66 -6.93 24.48
C ASN A 176 7.98 -5.91 25.38
#